data_a16847d82a201007de17948646443ea8
#
_entry.id   a16847d82a201007de17948646443ea8
#
_cell.length_a   1.000
_cell.length_b   1.000
_cell.length_c   1.000
_cell.angle_alpha   90.00
_cell.angle_beta   90.00
_cell.angle_gamma   90.00
#
_symmetry.space_group_name_H-M   'P 1'
#
loop_
_entity.id
_entity.type
_entity.pdbx_description
1 polymer ?
#
loop_
_entity_poly.entity_id
_entity_poly.type
_entity_poly.pdbx_seq_one_letter_code
_entity_poly.pdbx_strand_id
1 'polypeptide(L)'
;MPSVPTSGILQDPPDFSPVLGGPLFQMFRRTHLSGPALELLHRRVLVISLVAWLPLAMLAAMDGHLLDSGRLGFLRDIESHVRFLVALPVLLLAELFVHYRVRPALNCFVERRLVAPEDTPKFSAAVHAAIRARNSLRLEFGLLFLTYTVGQWVWSHEVAVGATTWYAAHEGTSLHLTRAGYWYRFVSIPIFQFILFRWYLRLIILFVFLWRVSRLNLRLLPAHPDRAGGLGFLSAISEAFSPIVFAQGTLLAGLMASRVFYHGMNLMSFKLTTLVFVGFFLLAILGPLTMFAPQLLRARRDGLIEYGTLATRYVAGFDEKWLRGGGGGEEILGSSDIQSLADLANSYALVREMRLVPFAFSDVILLVVAAALPVLPLVLTVMPLDQLLSRLIKTVF
;
A
#
# COMPACT_ATOMS: atom_id res chain seq x y z
N MET A 1 13.56 -34.01 32.21
CA MET A 1 12.81 -32.79 31.92
C MET A 1 11.41 -33.22 31.50
N PRO A 2 10.33 -32.81 32.17
CA PRO A 2 8.98 -33.22 31.80
C PRO A 2 8.57 -32.45 30.55
N SER A 3 8.05 -33.17 29.55
CA SER A 3 7.46 -32.65 28.34
C SER A 3 6.25 -31.76 28.65
N VAL A 4 6.36 -30.47 28.39
CA VAL A 4 5.22 -29.55 28.45
C VAL A 4 4.22 -29.97 27.37
N PRO A 5 2.94 -30.13 27.68
CA PRO A 5 1.94 -30.52 26.69
C PRO A 5 1.74 -29.39 25.70
N THR A 6 2.07 -29.63 24.44
CA THR A 6 1.89 -28.74 23.26
C THR A 6 0.44 -28.71 22.75
N SER A 7 -0.55 -28.99 23.60
CA SER A 7 -1.96 -28.97 23.23
C SER A 7 -2.63 -27.68 23.69
N GLY A 8 -2.75 -26.72 22.81
CA GLY A 8 -3.53 -25.50 23.06
C GLY A 8 -3.15 -24.24 22.31
N ILE A 9 -2.08 -24.25 21.52
CA ILE A 9 -1.67 -23.11 20.72
C ILE A 9 -2.25 -23.30 19.32
N LEU A 10 -3.34 -22.56 19.03
CA LEU A 10 -3.95 -22.33 17.71
C LEU A 10 -3.68 -23.46 16.70
N GLN A 11 -4.53 -24.48 16.70
CA GLN A 11 -4.68 -25.34 15.53
C GLN A 11 -5.04 -24.40 14.37
N ASP A 12 -4.11 -24.21 13.45
CA ASP A 12 -4.15 -23.31 12.30
C ASP A 12 -4.52 -21.84 12.64
N PRO A 13 -3.56 -20.90 12.61
CA PRO A 13 -3.93 -19.49 12.62
C PRO A 13 -4.86 -19.26 11.44
N PRO A 14 -6.06 -18.65 11.65
CA PRO A 14 -7.02 -18.46 10.58
C PRO A 14 -6.31 -17.69 9.46
N ASP A 15 -6.29 -18.30 8.27
CA ASP A 15 -5.57 -17.80 7.11
C ASP A 15 -6.16 -16.46 6.66
N PHE A 16 -5.58 -15.36 7.17
CA PHE A 16 -6.07 -14.02 6.92
C PHE A 16 -5.39 -13.43 5.69
N SER A 17 -6.11 -13.46 4.57
CA SER A 17 -5.77 -12.65 3.40
C SER A 17 -6.74 -11.47 3.30
N PRO A 18 -6.27 -10.22 3.18
CA PRO A 18 -7.16 -9.06 2.98
C PRO A 18 -7.96 -9.12 1.68
N VAL A 19 -7.56 -9.98 0.74
CA VAL A 19 -8.04 -10.00 -0.63
C VAL A 19 -8.89 -11.23 -0.95
N LEU A 20 -8.47 -12.43 -0.50
CA LEU A 20 -9.20 -13.67 -0.75
C LEU A 20 -10.43 -13.77 0.13
N GLY A 21 -11.60 -13.58 -0.46
CA GLY A 21 -12.89 -13.67 0.20
C GLY A 21 -13.81 -12.49 -0.13
N GLY A 22 -14.99 -12.55 0.45
CA GLY A 22 -16.06 -11.58 0.20
C GLY A 22 -17.01 -12.00 -0.93
N PRO A 23 -18.19 -11.38 -1.00
CA PRO A 23 -19.26 -11.73 -1.95
C PRO A 23 -18.83 -11.57 -3.40
N LEU A 24 -18.13 -10.49 -3.76
CA LEU A 24 -17.65 -10.29 -5.13
C LEU A 24 -16.63 -11.36 -5.56
N PHE A 25 -15.75 -11.80 -4.65
CA PHE A 25 -14.83 -12.88 -4.94
C PHE A 25 -15.57 -14.19 -5.21
N GLN A 26 -16.64 -14.48 -4.45
CA GLN A 26 -17.50 -15.65 -4.68
C GLN A 26 -18.23 -15.55 -6.02
N MET A 27 -18.69 -14.36 -6.40
CA MET A 27 -19.27 -14.12 -7.72
C MET A 27 -18.27 -14.39 -8.85
N PHE A 28 -17.02 -13.89 -8.74
CA PHE A 28 -15.97 -14.18 -9.71
C PHE A 28 -15.63 -15.67 -9.81
N ARG A 29 -15.70 -16.41 -8.71
CA ARG A 29 -15.56 -17.87 -8.73
C ARG A 29 -16.69 -18.56 -9.47
N ARG A 30 -17.94 -18.14 -9.25
CA ARG A 30 -19.10 -18.70 -9.95
C ARG A 30 -19.10 -18.40 -11.45
N THR A 31 -18.58 -17.25 -11.86
CA THR A 31 -18.46 -16.85 -13.26
C THR A 31 -17.17 -17.31 -13.92
N HIS A 32 -16.37 -18.19 -13.28
CA HIS A 32 -15.07 -18.69 -13.77
C HIS A 32 -14.05 -17.58 -14.09
N LEU A 33 -14.19 -16.40 -13.47
CA LEU A 33 -13.24 -15.29 -13.58
C LEU A 33 -12.19 -15.28 -12.46
N SER A 34 -12.27 -16.22 -11.50
CA SER A 34 -11.27 -16.40 -10.45
C SER A 34 -11.19 -17.86 -10.05
N GLY A 35 -9.96 -18.41 -9.98
CA GLY A 35 -9.66 -19.70 -9.37
C GLY A 35 -9.45 -19.59 -7.85
N PRO A 36 -9.17 -20.72 -7.15
CA PRO A 36 -8.96 -20.75 -5.69
C PRO A 36 -7.85 -19.82 -5.22
N ALA A 37 -6.77 -19.67 -6.00
CA ALA A 37 -5.56 -18.90 -5.70
C ALA A 37 -5.34 -17.72 -6.65
N LEU A 38 -6.39 -17.07 -7.17
CA LEU A 38 -6.32 -16.01 -8.17
C LEU A 38 -5.76 -16.45 -9.56
N GLU A 39 -5.80 -17.75 -9.86
CA GLU A 39 -5.19 -18.32 -11.06
C GLU A 39 -5.71 -17.74 -12.38
N LEU A 40 -6.95 -17.27 -12.44
CA LEU A 40 -7.57 -16.67 -13.62
C LEU A 40 -7.58 -15.13 -13.60
N LEU A 41 -6.65 -14.53 -12.85
CA LEU A 41 -6.61 -13.06 -12.68
C LEU A 41 -6.45 -12.33 -14.03
N HIS A 42 -5.62 -12.86 -14.94
CA HIS A 42 -5.43 -12.27 -16.27
C HIS A 42 -6.75 -12.21 -17.08
N ARG A 43 -7.58 -13.26 -17.00
CA ARG A 43 -8.91 -13.26 -17.65
C ARG A 43 -9.83 -12.21 -17.02
N ARG A 44 -9.82 -12.11 -15.70
CA ARG A 44 -10.62 -11.12 -14.98
C ARG A 44 -10.20 -9.69 -15.34
N VAL A 45 -8.89 -9.42 -15.36
CA VAL A 45 -8.35 -8.11 -15.78
C VAL A 45 -8.82 -7.77 -17.19
N LEU A 46 -8.66 -8.70 -18.13
CA LEU A 46 -9.02 -8.50 -19.52
C LEU A 46 -10.53 -8.29 -19.69
N VAL A 47 -11.37 -9.14 -19.10
CA VAL A 47 -12.83 -9.06 -19.24
C VAL A 47 -13.36 -7.76 -18.63
N ILE A 48 -12.95 -7.40 -17.40
CA ILE A 48 -13.46 -6.20 -16.74
C ILE A 48 -13.00 -4.94 -17.47
N SER A 49 -11.74 -4.88 -17.90
CA SER A 49 -11.22 -3.72 -18.65
C SER A 49 -11.89 -3.59 -20.02
N LEU A 50 -12.11 -4.71 -20.72
CA LEU A 50 -12.83 -4.69 -22.00
C LEU A 50 -14.29 -4.27 -21.83
N VAL A 51 -15.01 -4.77 -20.84
CA VAL A 51 -16.41 -4.35 -20.55
C VAL A 51 -16.48 -2.86 -20.20
N ALA A 52 -15.47 -2.33 -19.51
CA ALA A 52 -15.44 -0.92 -19.16
C ALA A 52 -15.04 -0.01 -20.33
N TRP A 53 -14.17 -0.45 -21.25
CA TRP A 53 -13.59 0.42 -22.29
C TRP A 53 -14.14 0.15 -23.71
N LEU A 54 -14.27 -1.13 -24.12
CA LEU A 54 -14.60 -1.48 -25.51
C LEU A 54 -15.98 -0.96 -25.96
N PRO A 55 -17.06 -1.08 -25.16
CA PRO A 55 -18.36 -0.54 -25.55
C PRO A 55 -18.34 0.99 -25.71
N LEU A 56 -17.50 1.70 -24.95
CA LEU A 56 -17.33 3.16 -25.11
C LEU A 56 -16.76 3.48 -26.50
N ALA A 57 -15.71 2.77 -26.92
CA ALA A 57 -15.12 2.95 -28.23
C ALA A 57 -16.11 2.65 -29.37
N MET A 58 -16.87 1.54 -29.24
CA MET A 58 -17.85 1.14 -30.23
C MET A 58 -19.02 2.13 -30.32
N LEU A 59 -19.58 2.54 -29.18
CA LEU A 59 -20.70 3.49 -29.15
C LEU A 59 -20.28 4.89 -29.60
N ALA A 60 -19.08 5.37 -29.20
CA ALA A 60 -18.53 6.63 -29.67
C ALA A 60 -18.29 6.61 -31.21
N ALA A 61 -17.87 5.45 -31.75
CA ALA A 61 -17.74 5.30 -33.21
C ALA A 61 -19.09 5.34 -33.92
N MET A 62 -20.10 4.68 -33.34
CA MET A 62 -21.48 4.67 -33.89
C MET A 62 -22.13 6.05 -33.84
N ASP A 63 -21.83 6.86 -32.82
CA ASP A 63 -22.33 8.23 -32.66
C ASP A 63 -21.49 9.26 -33.47
N GLY A 64 -20.41 8.82 -34.18
CA GLY A 64 -19.54 9.72 -34.97
C GLY A 64 -18.56 10.55 -34.13
N HIS A 65 -18.44 10.26 -32.83
CA HIS A 65 -17.62 11.02 -31.87
C HIS A 65 -16.26 10.40 -31.58
N LEU A 66 -15.78 9.49 -32.42
CA LEU A 66 -14.48 8.83 -32.23
C LEU A 66 -13.30 9.80 -32.36
N LEU A 67 -13.29 10.62 -33.43
CA LEU A 67 -12.21 11.54 -33.84
C LEU A 67 -12.70 12.98 -33.98
N ASP A 68 -13.82 13.35 -33.38
CA ASP A 68 -14.51 14.62 -33.61
C ASP A 68 -13.55 15.81 -33.51
N SER A 69 -13.54 16.68 -34.54
CA SER A 69 -12.68 17.85 -34.64
C SER A 69 -13.27 19.10 -33.96
N GLY A 70 -14.55 19.09 -33.66
CA GLY A 70 -15.28 20.19 -32.99
C GLY A 70 -15.51 19.98 -31.48
N ARG A 71 -15.20 18.80 -31.00
CA ARG A 71 -15.41 18.34 -29.61
C ARG A 71 -14.21 17.53 -29.17
N LEU A 72 -14.07 17.27 -27.85
CA LEU A 72 -13.09 16.29 -27.40
C LEU A 72 -13.57 14.89 -27.80
N GLY A 73 -13.02 14.33 -28.89
CA GLY A 73 -13.33 12.99 -29.37
C GLY A 73 -12.83 11.91 -28.39
N PHE A 74 -13.44 10.71 -28.44
CA PHE A 74 -13.12 9.60 -27.54
C PHE A 74 -11.62 9.24 -27.52
N LEU A 75 -10.99 9.16 -28.71
CA LEU A 75 -9.56 8.79 -28.78
C LEU A 75 -8.61 9.87 -28.21
N ARG A 76 -9.08 11.08 -28.02
CA ARG A 76 -8.32 12.15 -27.40
C ARG A 76 -8.56 12.28 -25.89
N ASP A 77 -9.51 11.51 -25.33
CA ASP A 77 -9.79 11.53 -23.89
C ASP A 77 -8.78 10.69 -23.12
N ILE A 78 -7.64 11.31 -22.80
CA ILE A 78 -6.54 10.69 -22.06
C ILE A 78 -7.02 10.14 -20.71
N GLU A 79 -7.91 10.86 -20.02
CA GLU A 79 -8.40 10.46 -18.70
C GLU A 79 -9.15 9.13 -18.74
N SER A 80 -10.04 8.94 -19.72
CA SER A 80 -10.78 7.69 -19.88
C SER A 80 -9.86 6.52 -20.26
N HIS A 81 -8.89 6.74 -21.13
CA HIS A 81 -7.93 5.69 -21.52
C HIS A 81 -7.06 5.27 -20.34
N VAL A 82 -6.47 6.23 -19.63
CA VAL A 82 -5.64 5.95 -18.45
C VAL A 82 -6.45 5.25 -17.35
N ARG A 83 -7.70 5.66 -17.14
CA ARG A 83 -8.58 5.07 -16.12
C ARG A 83 -8.89 3.60 -16.40
N PHE A 84 -9.30 3.26 -17.62
CA PHE A 84 -9.78 1.91 -17.92
C PHE A 84 -8.71 0.97 -18.46
N LEU A 85 -7.67 1.48 -19.13
CA LEU A 85 -6.62 0.66 -19.73
C LEU A 85 -5.35 0.55 -18.86
N VAL A 86 -5.16 1.46 -17.88
CA VAL A 86 -3.99 1.43 -17.00
C VAL A 86 -4.40 1.28 -15.54
N ALA A 87 -5.13 2.24 -14.98
CA ALA A 87 -5.45 2.24 -13.56
C ALA A 87 -6.32 1.06 -13.14
N LEU A 88 -7.38 0.74 -13.90
CA LEU A 88 -8.27 -0.39 -13.63
C LEU A 88 -7.55 -1.74 -13.67
N PRO A 89 -6.78 -2.09 -14.71
CA PRO A 89 -5.94 -3.29 -14.73
C PRO A 89 -4.97 -3.37 -13.54
N VAL A 90 -4.28 -2.28 -13.22
CA VAL A 90 -3.33 -2.24 -12.10
C VAL A 90 -4.04 -2.49 -10.77
N LEU A 91 -5.22 -1.88 -10.53
CA LEU A 91 -6.02 -2.13 -9.33
C LEU A 91 -6.45 -3.59 -9.21
N LEU A 92 -6.78 -4.25 -10.32
CA LEU A 92 -7.13 -5.67 -10.32
C LEU A 92 -5.90 -6.55 -10.06
N LEU A 93 -4.74 -6.24 -10.67
CA LEU A 93 -3.48 -6.93 -10.45
C LEU A 93 -2.94 -6.74 -9.03
N ALA A 94 -3.19 -5.58 -8.41
CA ALA A 94 -2.80 -5.30 -7.04
C ALA A 94 -3.36 -6.33 -6.02
N GLU A 95 -4.47 -7.01 -6.34
CA GLU A 95 -4.98 -8.10 -5.49
C GLU A 95 -3.96 -9.22 -5.29
N LEU A 96 -3.19 -9.54 -6.34
CA LEU A 96 -2.12 -10.54 -6.28
C LEU A 96 -0.98 -10.08 -5.38
N PHE A 97 -0.52 -8.83 -5.58
CA PHE A 97 0.55 -8.25 -4.77
C PHE A 97 0.21 -8.21 -3.29
N VAL A 98 -0.98 -7.72 -2.96
CA VAL A 98 -1.45 -7.66 -1.57
C VAL A 98 -1.60 -9.06 -0.97
N HIS A 99 -2.11 -10.03 -1.72
CA HIS A 99 -2.24 -11.40 -1.23
C HIS A 99 -0.87 -12.00 -0.85
N TYR A 100 0.10 -11.94 -1.78
CA TYR A 100 1.41 -12.57 -1.57
C TYR A 100 2.31 -11.84 -0.57
N ARG A 101 2.10 -10.53 -0.34
CA ARG A 101 2.93 -9.75 0.57
C ARG A 101 2.33 -9.61 1.96
N VAL A 102 1.03 -9.32 2.05
CA VAL A 102 0.39 -9.03 3.35
C VAL A 102 0.09 -10.31 4.13
N ARG A 103 -0.35 -11.38 3.47
CA ARG A 103 -0.66 -12.66 4.15
C ARG A 103 0.52 -13.22 4.94
N PRO A 104 1.73 -13.42 4.37
CA PRO A 104 2.88 -13.88 5.14
C PRO A 104 3.28 -12.89 6.24
N ALA A 105 3.20 -11.58 5.97
CA ALA A 105 3.51 -10.58 6.97
C ALA A 105 2.60 -10.70 8.21
N LEU A 106 1.31 -10.91 8.03
CA LEU A 106 0.39 -11.08 9.16
C LEU A 106 0.62 -12.38 9.91
N ASN A 107 1.03 -13.46 9.25
CA ASN A 107 1.38 -14.72 9.88
C ASN A 107 2.62 -14.62 10.79
N CYS A 108 3.56 -13.70 10.47
CA CYS A 108 4.74 -13.46 11.30
C CYS A 108 4.40 -13.09 12.76
N PHE A 109 3.25 -12.47 13.04
CA PHE A 109 2.85 -12.20 14.42
C PHE A 109 2.73 -13.49 15.27
N VAL A 110 2.25 -14.56 14.67
CA VAL A 110 2.07 -15.86 15.31
C VAL A 110 3.34 -16.70 15.24
N GLU A 111 3.94 -16.84 14.05
CA GLU A 111 5.13 -17.64 13.80
C GLU A 111 6.32 -17.20 14.66
N ARG A 112 6.52 -15.89 14.81
CA ARG A 112 7.57 -15.29 15.63
C ARG A 112 7.21 -15.14 17.10
N ARG A 113 6.02 -15.60 17.51
CA ARG A 113 5.50 -15.52 18.89
C ARG A 113 5.57 -14.08 19.46
N LEU A 114 5.29 -13.09 18.61
CA LEU A 114 5.34 -11.68 19.01
C LEU A 114 4.20 -11.31 19.95
N VAL A 115 3.04 -11.95 19.82
CA VAL A 115 1.90 -11.74 20.71
C VAL A 115 2.09 -12.52 22.01
N ALA A 116 1.97 -11.85 23.15
CA ALA A 116 2.04 -12.50 24.45
C ALA A 116 0.91 -13.55 24.58
N PRO A 117 1.14 -14.69 25.28
CA PRO A 117 0.14 -15.76 25.41
C PRO A 117 -1.20 -15.26 25.97
N GLU A 118 -1.17 -14.30 26.88
CA GLU A 118 -2.36 -13.71 27.53
C GLU A 118 -3.22 -12.93 26.52
N ASP A 119 -2.60 -12.37 25.48
CA ASP A 119 -3.27 -11.57 24.45
C ASP A 119 -3.61 -12.36 23.19
N THR A 120 -3.24 -13.65 23.10
CA THR A 120 -3.59 -14.52 21.97
C THR A 120 -5.10 -14.54 21.67
N PRO A 121 -6.02 -14.62 22.65
CA PRO A 121 -7.45 -14.55 22.38
C PRO A 121 -7.88 -13.20 21.76
N LYS A 122 -7.29 -12.10 22.21
CA LYS A 122 -7.59 -10.76 21.67
C LYS A 122 -7.06 -10.60 20.24
N PHE A 123 -5.87 -11.15 19.94
CA PHE A 123 -5.32 -11.20 18.59
C PHE A 123 -6.24 -12.01 17.66
N SER A 124 -6.64 -13.22 18.07
CA SER A 124 -7.59 -14.05 17.32
C SER A 124 -8.92 -13.32 17.07
N ALA A 125 -9.46 -12.63 18.08
CA ALA A 125 -10.67 -11.81 17.94
C ALA A 125 -10.50 -10.67 16.92
N ALA A 126 -9.31 -10.03 16.87
CA ALA A 126 -9.00 -8.99 15.87
C ALA A 126 -8.96 -9.57 14.46
N VAL A 127 -8.32 -10.74 14.26
CA VAL A 127 -8.30 -11.46 12.97
C VAL A 127 -9.71 -11.83 12.53
N HIS A 128 -10.50 -12.45 13.39
CA HIS A 128 -11.88 -12.82 13.08
C HIS A 128 -12.76 -11.60 12.77
N ALA A 129 -12.55 -10.48 13.45
CA ALA A 129 -13.26 -9.23 13.14
C ALA A 129 -12.90 -8.69 11.75
N ALA A 130 -11.61 -8.73 11.37
CA ALA A 130 -11.15 -8.33 10.04
C ALA A 130 -11.71 -9.26 8.94
N ILE A 131 -11.75 -10.58 9.17
CA ILE A 131 -12.36 -11.55 8.24
C ILE A 131 -13.86 -11.30 8.10
N ARG A 132 -14.60 -11.06 9.19
CA ARG A 132 -16.03 -10.74 9.14
C ARG A 132 -16.29 -9.44 8.37
N ALA A 133 -15.50 -8.39 8.60
CA ALA A 133 -15.64 -7.14 7.89
C ALA A 133 -15.39 -7.31 6.38
N ARG A 134 -14.30 -8.00 5.99
CA ARG A 134 -13.98 -8.31 4.60
C ARG A 134 -15.10 -9.10 3.89
N ASN A 135 -15.74 -10.04 4.58
CA ASN A 135 -16.79 -10.92 4.04
C ASN A 135 -18.21 -10.33 4.18
N SER A 136 -18.34 -9.11 4.67
CA SER A 136 -19.63 -8.50 4.96
C SER A 136 -20.36 -8.08 3.68
N LEU A 137 -21.50 -8.74 3.39
CA LEU A 137 -22.44 -8.33 2.34
C LEU A 137 -22.92 -6.88 2.53
N ARG A 138 -23.14 -6.46 3.79
CA ARG A 138 -23.64 -5.10 4.09
C ARG A 138 -22.63 -4.05 3.65
N LEU A 139 -21.34 -4.29 3.84
CA LEU A 139 -20.28 -3.37 3.41
C LEU A 139 -20.18 -3.34 1.89
N GLU A 140 -20.27 -4.47 1.18
CA GLU A 140 -20.24 -4.48 -0.29
C GLU A 140 -21.48 -3.79 -0.90
N PHE A 141 -22.67 -4.02 -0.36
CA PHE A 141 -23.86 -3.27 -0.77
C PHE A 141 -23.76 -1.78 -0.43
N GLY A 142 -23.16 -1.44 0.73
CA GLY A 142 -22.87 -0.05 1.08
C GLY A 142 -21.92 0.62 0.09
N LEU A 143 -20.89 -0.09 -0.38
CA LEU A 143 -20.00 0.42 -1.44
C LEU A 143 -20.72 0.59 -2.77
N LEU A 144 -21.59 -0.35 -3.14
CA LEU A 144 -22.38 -0.23 -4.36
C LEU A 144 -23.34 0.97 -4.26
N PHE A 145 -24.02 1.14 -3.13
CA PHE A 145 -24.86 2.31 -2.87
C PHE A 145 -24.04 3.61 -2.94
N LEU A 146 -22.85 3.66 -2.33
CA LEU A 146 -21.95 4.82 -2.39
C LEU A 146 -21.56 5.15 -3.84
N THR A 147 -21.29 4.13 -4.65
CA THR A 147 -20.95 4.28 -6.07
C THR A 147 -22.08 4.93 -6.85
N TYR A 148 -23.33 4.47 -6.64
CA TYR A 148 -24.50 5.00 -7.38
C TYR A 148 -25.12 6.25 -6.75
N THR A 149 -24.68 6.71 -5.60
CA THR A 149 -25.10 7.99 -4.99
C THR A 149 -23.99 9.03 -5.09
N VAL A 150 -22.99 8.94 -4.19
CA VAL A 150 -21.88 9.91 -4.13
C VAL A 150 -21.05 9.88 -5.41
N GLY A 151 -20.77 8.69 -5.94
CA GLY A 151 -20.01 8.56 -7.19
C GLY A 151 -20.69 9.22 -8.38
N GLN A 152 -22.03 9.07 -8.50
CA GLN A 152 -22.80 9.73 -9.55
C GLN A 152 -22.95 11.23 -9.29
N TRP A 153 -23.07 11.64 -8.03
CA TRP A 153 -23.12 13.06 -7.67
C TRP A 153 -21.81 13.77 -8.03
N VAL A 154 -20.66 13.21 -7.66
CA VAL A 154 -19.34 13.76 -8.03
C VAL A 154 -19.18 13.81 -9.54
N TRP A 155 -19.55 12.75 -10.25
CA TRP A 155 -19.48 12.73 -11.71
C TRP A 155 -20.31 13.84 -12.34
N SER A 156 -21.55 14.05 -11.88
CA SER A 156 -22.46 15.05 -12.46
C SER A 156 -22.02 16.49 -12.18
N HIS A 157 -21.34 16.76 -11.09
CA HIS A 157 -20.95 18.12 -10.69
C HIS A 157 -19.53 18.50 -11.11
N GLU A 158 -18.62 17.52 -11.16
CA GLU A 158 -17.19 17.80 -11.42
C GLU A 158 -16.75 17.41 -12.85
N VAL A 159 -17.36 16.35 -13.41
CA VAL A 159 -16.91 15.79 -14.70
C VAL A 159 -17.80 16.25 -15.85
N ALA A 160 -19.11 16.40 -15.60
CA ALA A 160 -20.06 16.78 -16.65
C ALA A 160 -20.13 18.29 -16.91
N VAL A 161 -19.50 19.11 -16.05
CA VAL A 161 -19.60 20.58 -16.11
C VAL A 161 -18.47 21.15 -16.99
N GLY A 162 -18.82 21.64 -18.18
CA GLY A 162 -18.01 22.67 -18.81
C GLY A 162 -17.53 22.47 -20.24
N ALA A 163 -17.65 21.29 -20.86
CA ALA A 163 -17.28 21.13 -22.27
C ALA A 163 -18.13 20.11 -22.98
N THR A 164 -18.44 20.38 -24.25
CA THR A 164 -19.01 19.37 -25.14
C THR A 164 -17.98 18.30 -25.43
N THR A 165 -18.26 17.09 -25.00
CA THR A 165 -17.37 15.91 -25.06
C THR A 165 -18.01 14.79 -25.88
N TRP A 166 -17.27 13.72 -26.13
CA TRP A 166 -17.80 12.52 -26.80
C TRP A 166 -18.95 11.85 -26.05
N TYR A 167 -19.06 12.05 -24.72
CA TYR A 167 -20.08 11.43 -23.86
C TYR A 167 -21.23 12.39 -23.50
N ALA A 168 -21.07 13.70 -23.67
CA ALA A 168 -22.07 14.69 -23.32
C ALA A 168 -22.03 15.91 -24.23
N ALA A 169 -23.22 16.38 -24.65
CA ALA A 169 -23.41 17.61 -25.37
C ALA A 169 -24.28 18.57 -24.55
N HIS A 170 -23.93 19.85 -24.54
CA HIS A 170 -24.75 20.92 -23.98
C HIS A 170 -25.62 21.52 -25.08
N GLU A 171 -26.95 21.44 -24.94
CA GLU A 171 -27.91 22.19 -25.74
C GLU A 171 -28.62 23.19 -24.83
N GLY A 172 -28.14 24.44 -24.85
CA GLY A 172 -28.59 25.47 -23.92
C GLY A 172 -28.17 25.17 -22.48
N THR A 173 -29.13 25.05 -21.56
CA THR A 173 -28.90 24.71 -20.14
C THR A 173 -29.01 23.21 -19.82
N SER A 174 -29.41 22.37 -20.81
CA SER A 174 -29.62 20.96 -20.63
C SER A 174 -28.41 20.13 -21.08
N LEU A 175 -28.02 19.14 -20.26
CA LEU A 175 -26.98 18.17 -20.56
C LEU A 175 -27.60 16.95 -21.23
N HIS A 176 -27.28 16.72 -22.49
CA HIS A 176 -27.73 15.51 -23.22
C HIS A 176 -26.55 14.53 -23.31
N LEU A 177 -26.78 13.31 -22.77
CA LEU A 177 -25.82 12.23 -22.86
C LEU A 177 -25.93 11.53 -24.23
N THR A 178 -24.79 11.21 -24.82
CA THR A 178 -24.70 10.32 -25.98
C THR A 178 -24.96 8.87 -25.55
N ARG A 179 -25.11 7.94 -26.49
CA ARG A 179 -25.19 6.49 -26.16
C ARG A 179 -23.97 6.02 -25.40
N ALA A 180 -22.80 6.45 -25.84
CA ALA A 180 -21.54 6.20 -25.14
C ALA A 180 -21.53 6.82 -23.73
N GLY A 181 -22.12 8.03 -23.57
CA GLY A 181 -22.28 8.72 -22.29
C GLY A 181 -23.12 7.96 -21.28
N TYR A 182 -24.22 7.33 -21.72
CA TYR A 182 -25.00 6.46 -20.83
C TYR A 182 -24.21 5.26 -20.33
N TRP A 183 -23.49 4.56 -21.22
CA TRP A 183 -22.62 3.45 -20.81
C TRP A 183 -21.50 3.91 -19.88
N TYR A 184 -20.86 5.02 -20.20
CA TYR A 184 -19.81 5.63 -19.40
C TYR A 184 -20.29 5.89 -17.97
N ARG A 185 -21.43 6.60 -17.85
CA ARG A 185 -22.00 7.02 -16.57
C ARG A 185 -22.50 5.85 -15.73
N PHE A 186 -23.23 4.90 -16.32
CA PHE A 186 -23.96 3.89 -15.55
C PHE A 186 -23.24 2.53 -15.49
N VAL A 187 -22.21 2.30 -16.30
CA VAL A 187 -21.47 1.03 -16.32
C VAL A 187 -19.98 1.25 -16.05
N SER A 188 -19.29 2.00 -16.91
CA SER A 188 -17.82 2.07 -16.86
C SER A 188 -17.30 2.78 -15.61
N ILE A 189 -17.83 3.95 -15.28
CA ILE A 189 -17.47 4.71 -14.07
C ILE A 189 -17.84 3.93 -12.80
N PRO A 190 -19.05 3.37 -12.64
CA PRO A 190 -19.37 2.56 -11.48
C PRO A 190 -18.49 1.33 -11.28
N ILE A 191 -18.12 0.61 -12.33
CA ILE A 191 -17.18 -0.51 -12.24
C ILE A 191 -15.84 -0.03 -11.64
N PHE A 192 -15.28 1.04 -12.18
CA PHE A 192 -14.02 1.61 -11.70
C PHE A 192 -14.13 2.08 -10.26
N GLN A 193 -15.13 2.90 -9.93
CA GLN A 193 -15.36 3.45 -8.59
C GLN A 193 -15.58 2.35 -7.55
N PHE A 194 -16.36 1.31 -7.88
CA PHE A 194 -16.61 0.20 -6.98
C PHE A 194 -15.31 -0.56 -6.62
N ILE A 195 -14.45 -0.84 -7.63
CA ILE A 195 -13.15 -1.49 -7.40
C ILE A 195 -12.24 -0.59 -6.56
N LEU A 196 -12.23 0.71 -6.82
CA LEU A 196 -11.45 1.69 -6.07
C LEU A 196 -11.92 1.79 -4.61
N PHE A 197 -13.22 1.96 -4.36
CA PHE A 197 -13.79 2.03 -3.02
C PHE A 197 -13.56 0.74 -2.23
N ARG A 198 -13.56 -0.40 -2.91
CA ARG A 198 -13.22 -1.68 -2.31
C ARG A 198 -11.76 -1.71 -1.82
N TRP A 199 -10.84 -1.06 -2.52
CA TRP A 199 -9.46 -0.90 -2.06
C TRP A 199 -9.36 -0.02 -0.82
N TYR A 200 -10.09 1.09 -0.77
CA TYR A 200 -10.14 1.93 0.42
C TYR A 200 -10.75 1.19 1.61
N LEU A 201 -11.80 0.44 1.41
CA LEU A 201 -12.38 -0.41 2.46
C LEU A 201 -11.36 -1.44 2.99
N ARG A 202 -10.60 -2.10 2.11
CA ARG A 202 -9.55 -3.05 2.51
C ARG A 202 -8.43 -2.37 3.32
N LEU A 203 -8.05 -1.17 2.92
CA LEU A 203 -7.07 -0.37 3.66
C LEU A 203 -7.59 -0.01 5.06
N ILE A 204 -8.87 0.39 5.17
CA ILE A 204 -9.52 0.68 6.45
C ILE A 204 -9.58 -0.58 7.34
N ILE A 205 -9.94 -1.73 6.80
CA ILE A 205 -9.97 -3.00 7.54
C ILE A 205 -8.58 -3.35 8.07
N LEU A 206 -7.55 -3.21 7.24
CA LEU A 206 -6.15 -3.43 7.64
C LEU A 206 -5.72 -2.42 8.71
N PHE A 207 -6.07 -1.15 8.56
CA PHE A 207 -5.82 -0.09 9.54
C PHE A 207 -6.42 -0.44 10.91
N VAL A 208 -7.71 -0.80 10.95
CA VAL A 208 -8.40 -1.17 12.20
C VAL A 208 -7.79 -2.43 12.81
N PHE A 209 -7.39 -3.40 11.99
CA PHE A 209 -6.68 -4.59 12.45
C PHE A 209 -5.34 -4.22 13.12
N LEU A 210 -4.48 -3.46 12.45
CA LEU A 210 -3.18 -3.02 12.96
C LEU A 210 -3.32 -2.18 14.22
N TRP A 211 -4.33 -1.30 14.27
CA TRP A 211 -4.65 -0.53 15.46
C TRP A 211 -4.98 -1.43 16.67
N ARG A 212 -5.79 -2.47 16.47
CA ARG A 212 -6.09 -3.43 17.54
C ARG A 212 -4.85 -4.18 17.99
N VAL A 213 -4.03 -4.64 17.04
CA VAL A 213 -2.79 -5.37 17.33
C VAL A 213 -1.77 -4.47 18.04
N SER A 214 -1.68 -3.20 17.69
CA SER A 214 -0.78 -2.25 18.36
C SER A 214 -1.17 -1.96 19.84
N ARG A 215 -2.33 -2.42 20.30
CA ARG A 215 -2.78 -2.31 21.69
C ARG A 215 -2.51 -3.56 22.53
N LEU A 216 -2.00 -4.61 21.91
CA LEU A 216 -1.62 -5.85 22.57
C LEU A 216 -0.20 -5.75 23.15
N ASN A 217 0.12 -6.59 24.14
CA ASN A 217 1.49 -6.73 24.62
C ASN A 217 2.30 -7.54 23.61
N LEU A 218 3.15 -6.84 22.87
CA LEU A 218 4.05 -7.46 21.91
C LEU A 218 5.42 -7.71 22.56
N ARG A 219 5.94 -8.92 22.35
CA ARG A 219 7.28 -9.33 22.78
C ARG A 219 8.31 -8.83 21.78
N LEU A 220 8.67 -7.56 21.88
CA LEU A 220 9.66 -6.94 21.02
C LEU A 220 11.07 -7.23 21.53
N LEU A 221 11.97 -7.56 20.60
CA LEU A 221 13.37 -7.85 20.89
C LEU A 221 14.23 -6.69 20.43
N PRO A 222 14.78 -5.87 21.34
CA PRO A 222 15.53 -4.65 20.97
C PRO A 222 16.75 -4.92 20.09
N ALA A 223 17.45 -6.04 20.30
CA ALA A 223 18.62 -6.45 19.50
C ALA A 223 18.27 -7.26 18.24
N HIS A 224 16.99 -7.25 17.79
CA HIS A 224 16.61 -7.98 16.58
C HIS A 224 17.26 -7.35 15.33
N PRO A 225 17.81 -8.16 14.39
CA PRO A 225 18.54 -7.68 13.20
C PRO A 225 17.74 -6.78 12.26
N ASP A 226 16.40 -6.85 12.30
CA ASP A 226 15.53 -5.99 11.49
C ASP A 226 15.50 -4.53 11.96
N ARG A 227 16.17 -4.21 13.08
CA ARG A 227 16.17 -2.89 13.71
C ARG A 227 14.77 -2.32 14.01
N ALA A 228 13.77 -3.18 14.11
CA ALA A 228 12.38 -2.82 14.41
C ALA A 228 11.78 -3.74 15.48
N GLY A 229 12.63 -4.34 16.33
CA GLY A 229 12.19 -5.20 17.44
C GLY A 229 11.46 -6.47 17.01
N GLY A 230 11.66 -6.95 15.78
CA GLY A 230 10.95 -8.07 15.19
C GLY A 230 9.77 -7.68 14.30
N LEU A 231 9.38 -6.39 14.25
CA LEU A 231 8.25 -5.87 13.45
C LEU A 231 8.63 -5.43 12.03
N GLY A 232 9.88 -5.59 11.59
CA GLY A 232 10.33 -5.15 10.26
C GLY A 232 9.57 -5.76 9.09
N PHE A 233 8.92 -6.91 9.26
CA PHE A 233 8.05 -7.53 8.25
C PHE A 233 6.83 -6.67 7.87
N LEU A 234 6.45 -5.70 8.71
CA LEU A 234 5.35 -4.79 8.42
C LEU A 234 5.66 -3.83 7.25
N SER A 235 6.93 -3.66 6.88
CA SER A 235 7.31 -2.91 5.67
C SER A 235 6.75 -3.54 4.40
N ALA A 236 6.51 -4.87 4.39
CA ALA A 236 5.84 -5.56 3.28
C ALA A 236 4.44 -4.99 2.96
N ILE A 237 3.80 -4.29 3.90
CA ILE A 237 2.53 -3.59 3.66
C ILE A 237 2.73 -2.42 2.69
N SER A 238 3.78 -1.62 2.86
CA SER A 238 4.09 -0.52 1.92
C SER A 238 4.35 -1.03 0.52
N GLU A 239 5.12 -2.11 0.39
CA GLU A 239 5.36 -2.76 -0.90
C GLU A 239 4.06 -3.28 -1.53
N ALA A 240 3.20 -3.92 -0.72
CA ALA A 240 1.94 -4.49 -1.19
C ALA A 240 0.97 -3.43 -1.75
N PHE A 241 0.94 -2.24 -1.15
CA PHE A 241 0.04 -1.16 -1.57
C PHE A 241 0.63 -0.22 -2.61
N SER A 242 1.92 -0.34 -2.96
CA SER A 242 2.55 0.49 -3.99
C SER A 242 1.87 0.43 -5.37
N PRO A 243 1.32 -0.70 -5.87
CA PRO A 243 0.58 -0.71 -7.14
C PRO A 243 -0.71 0.10 -7.08
N ILE A 244 -1.34 0.20 -5.91
CA ILE A 244 -2.56 1.01 -5.74
C ILE A 244 -2.20 2.50 -5.80
N VAL A 245 -1.09 2.89 -5.17
CA VAL A 245 -0.57 4.26 -5.26
C VAL A 245 -0.19 4.60 -6.70
N PHE A 246 0.45 3.69 -7.41
CA PHE A 246 0.76 3.84 -8.83
C PHE A 246 -0.50 4.03 -9.67
N ALA A 247 -1.56 3.22 -9.45
CA ALA A 247 -2.84 3.38 -10.15
C ALA A 247 -3.47 4.76 -9.88
N GLN A 248 -3.39 5.25 -8.65
CA GLN A 248 -3.86 6.61 -8.31
C GLN A 248 -2.98 7.70 -8.94
N GLY A 249 -1.66 7.49 -8.98
CA GLY A 249 -0.72 8.36 -9.68
C GLY A 249 -1.00 8.45 -11.18
N THR A 250 -1.42 7.32 -11.81
CA THR A 250 -1.80 7.33 -13.23
C THR A 250 -3.07 8.14 -13.50
N LEU A 251 -4.04 8.11 -12.57
CA LEU A 251 -5.23 8.97 -12.69
C LEU A 251 -4.87 10.45 -12.57
N LEU A 252 -4.02 10.81 -11.62
CA LEU A 252 -3.53 12.16 -11.49
C LEU A 252 -2.76 12.60 -12.74
N ALA A 253 -1.89 11.73 -13.26
CA ALA A 253 -1.14 12.00 -14.49
C ALA A 253 -2.07 12.18 -15.70
N GLY A 254 -3.12 11.37 -15.84
CA GLY A 254 -4.14 11.51 -16.88
C GLY A 254 -4.87 12.85 -16.82
N LEU A 255 -5.29 13.26 -15.62
CA LEU A 255 -5.90 14.57 -15.39
C LEU A 255 -4.95 15.71 -15.75
N MET A 256 -3.67 15.63 -15.31
CA MET A 256 -2.66 16.64 -15.64
C MET A 256 -2.40 16.70 -17.15
N ALA A 257 -2.28 15.53 -17.81
CA ALA A 257 -2.11 15.45 -19.25
C ALA A 257 -3.26 16.13 -20.01
N SER A 258 -4.49 15.83 -19.63
CA SER A 258 -5.68 16.46 -20.20
C SER A 258 -5.64 17.98 -20.05
N ARG A 259 -5.31 18.49 -18.87
CA ARG A 259 -5.23 19.93 -18.60
C ARG A 259 -4.07 20.61 -19.33
N VAL A 260 -2.91 19.97 -19.43
CA VAL A 260 -1.74 20.51 -20.14
C VAL A 260 -1.97 20.53 -21.64
N PHE A 261 -2.41 19.41 -22.24
CA PHE A 261 -2.51 19.30 -23.70
C PHE A 261 -3.74 19.99 -24.29
N TYR A 262 -4.88 19.99 -23.60
CA TYR A 262 -6.14 20.52 -24.15
C TYR A 262 -6.54 21.89 -23.58
N HIS A 263 -6.06 22.25 -22.38
CA HIS A 263 -6.38 23.54 -21.76
C HIS A 263 -5.16 24.46 -21.64
N GLY A 264 -3.97 24.06 -22.15
CA GLY A 264 -2.76 24.88 -22.14
C GLY A 264 -2.23 25.22 -20.75
N MET A 265 -2.62 24.43 -19.70
CA MET A 265 -2.14 24.70 -18.33
C MET A 265 -0.67 24.36 -18.18
N ASN A 266 0.05 25.13 -17.38
CA ASN A 266 1.44 24.84 -17.08
C ASN A 266 1.52 23.67 -16.10
N LEU A 267 2.39 22.69 -16.37
CA LEU A 267 2.62 21.54 -15.49
C LEU A 267 3.01 21.97 -14.05
N MET A 268 3.74 23.07 -13.91
CA MET A 268 4.14 23.61 -12.61
C MET A 268 2.97 24.05 -11.72
N SER A 269 1.81 24.38 -12.29
CA SER A 269 0.62 24.73 -11.50
C SER A 269 0.09 23.56 -10.66
N PHE A 270 0.44 22.32 -11.03
CA PHE A 270 0.04 21.11 -10.30
C PHE A 270 1.00 20.69 -9.18
N LYS A 271 2.08 21.47 -8.92
CA LYS A 271 3.08 21.14 -7.90
C LYS A 271 2.45 20.90 -6.53
N LEU A 272 1.56 21.79 -6.07
CA LEU A 272 0.89 21.66 -4.79
C LEU A 272 -0.04 20.45 -4.77
N THR A 273 -0.83 20.25 -5.84
CA THR A 273 -1.72 19.09 -5.98
C THR A 273 -0.95 17.77 -5.88
N THR A 274 0.18 17.68 -6.58
CA THR A 274 1.06 16.48 -6.53
C THR A 274 1.63 16.28 -5.13
N LEU A 275 2.09 17.34 -4.46
CA LEU A 275 2.63 17.24 -3.11
C LEU A 275 1.58 16.76 -2.10
N VAL A 276 0.38 17.34 -2.15
CA VAL A 276 -0.75 16.94 -1.28
C VAL A 276 -1.16 15.49 -1.57
N PHE A 277 -1.21 15.11 -2.83
CA PHE A 277 -1.53 13.75 -3.27
C PHE A 277 -0.52 12.73 -2.72
N VAL A 278 0.77 12.97 -2.90
CA VAL A 278 1.83 12.09 -2.39
C VAL A 278 1.77 12.03 -0.86
N GLY A 279 1.66 13.16 -0.18
CA GLY A 279 1.54 13.24 1.28
C GLY A 279 0.33 12.48 1.82
N PHE A 280 -0.82 12.58 1.14
CA PHE A 280 -2.03 11.83 1.50
C PHE A 280 -1.80 10.31 1.44
N PHE A 281 -1.21 9.78 0.36
CA PHE A 281 -0.98 8.33 0.23
C PHE A 281 0.12 7.83 1.16
N LEU A 282 1.16 8.61 1.41
CA LEU A 282 2.15 8.29 2.44
C LEU A 282 1.49 8.16 3.81
N LEU A 283 0.65 9.13 4.19
CA LEU A 283 -0.07 9.11 5.45
C LEU A 283 -1.07 7.95 5.53
N ALA A 284 -1.79 7.67 4.46
CA ALA A 284 -2.79 6.61 4.41
C ALA A 284 -2.18 5.20 4.56
N ILE A 285 -0.96 4.97 4.04
CA ILE A 285 -0.31 3.65 4.06
C ILE A 285 0.63 3.51 5.24
N LEU A 286 1.49 4.50 5.50
CA LEU A 286 2.49 4.44 6.58
C LEU A 286 1.92 4.88 7.92
N GLY A 287 0.88 5.74 7.94
CA GLY A 287 0.24 6.21 9.16
C GLY A 287 -0.20 5.08 10.10
N PRO A 288 -0.88 4.03 9.65
CA PRO A 288 -1.24 2.89 10.49
C PRO A 288 -0.04 2.19 11.14
N LEU A 289 1.10 2.17 10.47
CA LEU A 289 2.32 1.55 10.98
C LEU A 289 2.96 2.35 12.13
N THR A 290 2.76 3.67 12.16
CA THR A 290 3.26 4.52 13.25
C THR A 290 2.59 4.22 14.60
N MET A 291 1.47 3.50 14.62
CA MET A 291 0.79 3.09 15.86
C MET A 291 1.63 2.17 16.74
N PHE A 292 2.63 1.51 16.17
CA PHE A 292 3.58 0.68 16.90
C PHE A 292 4.73 1.50 17.53
N ALA A 293 4.87 2.79 17.18
CA ALA A 293 5.97 3.63 17.64
C ALA A 293 6.07 3.71 19.18
N PRO A 294 4.98 3.85 19.97
CA PRO A 294 5.10 3.87 21.43
C PRO A 294 5.68 2.59 22.02
N GLN A 295 5.37 1.42 21.44
CA GLN A 295 5.90 0.14 21.89
C GLN A 295 7.38 -0.01 21.50
N LEU A 296 7.74 0.37 20.27
CA LEU A 296 9.12 0.36 19.79
C LEU A 296 9.99 1.30 20.59
N LEU A 297 9.48 2.50 20.94
CA LEU A 297 10.19 3.45 21.78
C LEU A 297 10.47 2.88 23.19
N ARG A 298 9.48 2.23 23.81
CA ARG A 298 9.66 1.56 25.11
C ARG A 298 10.69 0.45 25.00
N ALA A 299 10.52 -0.47 24.05
CA ALA A 299 11.45 -1.58 23.84
C ALA A 299 12.90 -1.09 23.60
N ARG A 300 13.08 -0.03 22.80
CA ARG A 300 14.40 0.58 22.58
C ARG A 300 14.96 1.16 23.87
N ARG A 301 14.17 1.91 24.64
CA ARG A 301 14.59 2.53 25.90
C ARG A 301 15.02 1.49 26.92
N ASP A 302 14.18 0.48 27.12
CA ASP A 302 14.45 -0.59 28.08
C ASP A 302 15.66 -1.40 27.64
N GLY A 303 15.76 -1.72 26.34
CA GLY A 303 16.91 -2.39 25.76
C GLY A 303 18.23 -1.61 25.92
N LEU A 304 18.22 -0.28 25.76
CA LEU A 304 19.42 0.54 26.00
C LEU A 304 19.90 0.46 27.45
N ILE A 305 18.98 0.39 28.41
CA ILE A 305 19.31 0.26 29.84
C ILE A 305 19.85 -1.15 30.12
N GLU A 306 19.15 -2.19 29.67
CA GLU A 306 19.50 -3.58 29.94
C GLU A 306 20.82 -3.98 29.27
N TYR A 307 20.96 -3.73 27.97
CA TYR A 307 22.21 -4.02 27.23
C TYR A 307 23.35 -3.10 27.65
N GLY A 308 23.09 -1.84 28.03
CA GLY A 308 24.08 -0.93 28.58
C GLY A 308 24.63 -1.42 29.92
N THR A 309 23.75 -1.91 30.81
CA THR A 309 24.14 -2.50 32.09
C THR A 309 24.99 -3.77 31.89
N LEU A 310 24.56 -4.64 30.96
CA LEU A 310 25.29 -5.86 30.61
C LEU A 310 26.69 -5.50 30.05
N ALA A 311 26.75 -4.54 29.12
CA ALA A 311 28.00 -4.09 28.53
C ALA A 311 28.94 -3.51 29.58
N THR A 312 28.47 -2.69 30.52
CA THR A 312 29.28 -2.14 31.60
C THR A 312 29.89 -3.23 32.47
N ARG A 313 29.09 -4.25 32.84
CA ARG A 313 29.58 -5.39 33.63
C ARG A 313 30.61 -6.20 32.87
N TYR A 314 30.38 -6.48 31.60
CA TYR A 314 31.28 -7.27 30.77
C TYR A 314 32.63 -6.53 30.54
N VAL A 315 32.56 -5.23 30.19
CA VAL A 315 33.75 -4.40 29.97
C VAL A 315 34.58 -4.29 31.25
N ALA A 316 33.95 -4.11 32.43
CA ALA A 316 34.66 -4.07 33.70
C ALA A 316 35.40 -5.38 34.02
N GLY A 317 34.72 -6.53 33.79
CA GLY A 317 35.40 -7.84 33.96
C GLY A 317 36.53 -8.08 32.96
N PHE A 318 36.36 -7.63 31.70
CA PHE A 318 37.40 -7.69 30.68
C PHE A 318 38.60 -6.81 31.04
N ASP A 319 38.37 -5.57 31.50
CA ASP A 319 39.39 -4.63 31.95
C ASP A 319 40.23 -5.22 33.11
N GLU A 320 39.55 -5.78 34.13
CA GLU A 320 40.17 -6.41 35.26
C GLU A 320 41.03 -7.62 34.86
N LYS A 321 40.49 -8.50 34.01
CA LYS A 321 41.16 -9.73 33.58
C LYS A 321 42.36 -9.43 32.66
N TRP A 322 42.21 -8.60 31.64
CA TRP A 322 43.15 -8.46 30.55
C TRP A 322 44.05 -7.21 30.63
N LEU A 323 43.56 -6.11 31.23
CA LEU A 323 44.32 -4.86 31.28
C LEU A 323 44.96 -4.61 32.64
N ARG A 324 44.37 -5.12 33.73
CA ARG A 324 44.90 -4.91 35.09
C ARG A 324 45.60 -6.13 35.65
N GLY A 325 45.87 -7.16 34.87
CA GLY A 325 46.76 -8.28 35.22
C GLY A 325 46.08 -9.39 36.02
N GLY A 326 44.76 -9.44 36.12
CA GLY A 326 44.01 -10.53 36.80
C GLY A 326 43.96 -11.87 36.03
N GLY A 327 44.50 -11.95 34.81
CA GLY A 327 44.31 -13.06 33.87
C GLY A 327 45.20 -14.31 34.07
N GLY A 328 45.95 -14.40 35.14
CA GLY A 328 46.58 -15.67 35.60
C GLY A 328 47.40 -16.47 34.58
N GLY A 329 47.91 -15.85 33.48
CA GLY A 329 48.76 -16.52 32.47
C GLY A 329 47.98 -17.07 31.25
N GLU A 330 46.68 -16.80 31.07
CA GLU A 330 45.95 -17.12 29.83
C GLU A 330 46.46 -16.22 28.67
N GLU A 331 46.59 -16.81 27.45
CA GLU A 331 46.93 -16.05 26.25
C GLU A 331 45.71 -15.25 25.77
N ILE A 332 45.91 -13.96 25.46
CA ILE A 332 44.86 -13.08 24.94
C ILE A 332 44.47 -13.48 23.52
N LEU A 333 45.40 -13.98 22.71
CA LEU A 333 45.15 -14.45 21.35
C LEU A 333 44.40 -15.79 21.39
N GLY A 334 43.25 -15.87 20.73
CA GLY A 334 42.39 -17.06 20.73
C GLY A 334 41.40 -17.10 21.89
N SER A 335 41.38 -16.10 22.78
CA SER A 335 40.39 -15.98 23.84
C SER A 335 39.00 -15.67 23.29
N SER A 336 37.97 -16.40 23.77
CA SER A 336 36.55 -16.13 23.47
C SER A 336 36.07 -14.78 24.03
N ASP A 337 36.82 -14.18 24.97
CA ASP A 337 36.44 -12.93 25.64
C ASP A 337 36.46 -11.76 24.66
N ILE A 338 37.43 -11.68 23.75
CA ILE A 338 37.55 -10.63 22.75
C ILE A 338 36.35 -10.73 21.78
N GLN A 339 36.06 -11.95 21.32
CA GLN A 339 34.92 -12.19 20.43
C GLN A 339 33.60 -11.82 21.11
N SER A 340 33.42 -12.24 22.36
CA SER A 340 32.20 -11.92 23.13
C SER A 340 32.06 -10.41 23.38
N LEU A 341 33.14 -9.67 23.58
CA LEU A 341 33.14 -8.22 23.69
C LEU A 341 32.65 -7.56 22.38
N ALA A 342 33.18 -8.04 21.24
CA ALA A 342 32.77 -7.55 19.92
C ALA A 342 31.28 -7.86 19.63
N ASP A 343 30.83 -9.07 19.94
CA ASP A 343 29.44 -9.49 19.72
C ASP A 343 28.46 -8.71 20.63
N LEU A 344 28.86 -8.42 21.88
CA LEU A 344 28.08 -7.58 22.78
C LEU A 344 28.02 -6.13 22.28
N ALA A 345 29.11 -5.58 21.77
CA ALA A 345 29.16 -4.25 21.18
C ALA A 345 28.24 -4.16 19.95
N ASN A 346 28.24 -5.18 19.07
CA ASN A 346 27.34 -5.28 17.92
C ASN A 346 25.87 -5.35 18.36
N SER A 347 25.55 -6.16 19.38
CA SER A 347 24.19 -6.26 19.92
C SER A 347 23.72 -4.92 20.50
N TYR A 348 24.56 -4.21 21.23
CA TYR A 348 24.25 -2.87 21.76
C TYR A 348 24.06 -1.85 20.63
N ALA A 349 24.88 -1.92 19.58
CA ALA A 349 24.74 -1.07 18.40
C ALA A 349 23.37 -1.27 17.71
N LEU A 350 22.90 -2.52 17.56
CA LEU A 350 21.58 -2.84 17.03
C LEU A 350 20.45 -2.20 17.85
N VAL A 351 20.55 -2.26 19.19
CA VAL A 351 19.57 -1.61 20.09
C VAL A 351 19.59 -0.09 19.91
N ARG A 352 20.79 0.52 19.82
CA ARG A 352 20.94 1.96 19.60
C ARG A 352 20.37 2.42 18.26
N GLU A 353 20.52 1.60 17.22
CA GLU A 353 20.05 1.88 15.87
C GLU A 353 18.59 1.43 15.64
N MET A 354 17.93 0.88 16.66
CA MET A 354 16.54 0.44 16.55
C MET A 354 15.63 1.61 16.13
N ARG A 355 14.86 1.37 15.06
CA ARG A 355 13.91 2.35 14.51
C ARG A 355 12.68 2.47 15.41
N LEU A 356 12.10 3.68 15.41
CA LEU A 356 10.87 3.97 16.17
C LEU A 356 9.59 3.62 15.40
N VAL A 357 9.73 3.26 14.13
CA VAL A 357 8.62 2.85 13.24
C VAL A 357 9.01 1.57 12.51
N PRO A 358 8.05 0.67 12.21
CA PRO A 358 8.36 -0.62 11.58
C PRO A 358 8.47 -0.54 10.06
N PHE A 359 8.92 0.58 9.53
CA PHE A 359 9.24 0.77 8.11
C PHE A 359 10.56 1.52 7.93
N ALA A 360 11.16 1.39 6.77
CA ALA A 360 12.41 2.04 6.42
C ALA A 360 12.20 3.27 5.54
N PHE A 361 13.25 4.06 5.37
CA PHE A 361 13.22 5.19 4.43
C PHE A 361 13.03 4.74 2.98
N SER A 362 13.52 3.53 2.63
CA SER A 362 13.26 2.89 1.34
C SER A 362 11.78 2.71 1.04
N ASP A 363 10.94 2.45 2.05
CA ASP A 363 9.49 2.28 1.89
C ASP A 363 8.82 3.60 1.52
N VAL A 364 9.30 4.70 2.13
CA VAL A 364 8.85 6.06 1.77
C VAL A 364 9.21 6.36 0.32
N ILE A 365 10.47 6.11 -0.08
CA ILE A 365 10.93 6.31 -1.46
C ILE A 365 10.09 5.47 -2.43
N LEU A 366 9.84 4.20 -2.13
CA LEU A 366 9.03 3.32 -2.96
C LEU A 366 7.64 3.91 -3.25
N LEU A 367 6.96 4.39 -2.21
CA LEU A 367 5.62 4.97 -2.35
C LEU A 367 5.65 6.31 -3.09
N VAL A 368 6.66 7.15 -2.84
CA VAL A 368 6.85 8.41 -3.59
C VAL A 368 7.09 8.13 -5.07
N VAL A 369 7.97 7.17 -5.38
CA VAL A 369 8.24 6.75 -6.75
C VAL A 369 6.98 6.17 -7.39
N ALA A 370 6.26 5.30 -6.72
CA ALA A 370 5.00 4.74 -7.24
C ALA A 370 3.97 5.82 -7.55
N ALA A 371 3.87 6.86 -6.72
CA ALA A 371 2.95 7.99 -6.95
C ALA A 371 3.40 8.90 -8.09
N ALA A 372 4.70 9.17 -8.21
CA ALA A 372 5.25 10.16 -9.12
C ALA A 372 5.62 9.59 -10.51
N LEU A 373 5.95 8.30 -10.60
CA LEU A 373 6.37 7.66 -11.84
C LEU A 373 5.42 7.88 -13.03
N PRO A 374 4.08 7.81 -12.85
CA PRO A 374 3.16 8.09 -13.95
C PRO A 374 3.18 9.54 -14.46
N VAL A 375 3.64 10.48 -13.65
CA VAL A 375 3.75 11.89 -14.02
C VAL A 375 5.05 12.17 -14.82
N LEU A 376 6.03 11.27 -14.72
CA LEU A 376 7.34 11.45 -15.37
C LEU A 376 7.26 11.69 -16.89
N PRO A 377 6.44 10.96 -17.67
CA PRO A 377 6.29 11.25 -19.10
C PRO A 377 5.83 12.68 -19.41
N LEU A 378 5.01 13.29 -18.53
CA LEU A 378 4.55 14.67 -18.69
C LEU A 378 5.67 15.67 -18.42
N VAL A 379 6.58 15.38 -17.50
CA VAL A 379 7.75 16.23 -17.26
C VAL A 379 8.64 16.27 -18.51
N LEU A 380 8.78 15.14 -19.21
CA LEU A 380 9.56 15.04 -20.46
C LEU A 380 8.95 15.84 -21.61
N THR A 381 7.65 16.12 -21.59
CA THR A 381 7.01 16.99 -22.63
C THR A 381 7.31 18.48 -22.42
N VAL A 382 7.63 18.88 -21.18
CA VAL A 382 7.91 20.27 -20.81
C VAL A 382 9.41 20.56 -20.77
N MET A 383 10.23 19.55 -20.43
CA MET A 383 11.68 19.64 -20.35
C MET A 383 12.34 18.56 -21.20
N PRO A 384 13.24 18.93 -22.15
CA PRO A 384 14.06 17.94 -22.84
C PRO A 384 14.86 17.08 -21.86
N LEU A 385 15.10 15.83 -22.24
CA LEU A 385 15.74 14.82 -21.38
C LEU A 385 17.14 15.23 -20.89
N ASP A 386 17.89 15.93 -21.73
CA ASP A 386 19.22 16.48 -21.44
C ASP A 386 19.20 17.52 -20.30
N GLN A 387 18.21 18.40 -20.30
CA GLN A 387 18.04 19.39 -19.24
C GLN A 387 17.58 18.73 -17.92
N LEU A 388 16.75 17.71 -18.00
CA LEU A 388 16.28 16.96 -16.81
C LEU A 388 17.45 16.19 -16.18
N LEU A 389 18.26 15.52 -16.97
CA LEU A 389 19.47 14.82 -16.53
C LEU A 389 20.48 15.78 -15.90
N SER A 390 20.72 16.93 -16.54
CA SER A 390 21.67 17.93 -16.03
C SER A 390 21.23 18.52 -14.68
N ARG A 391 19.93 18.72 -14.45
CA ARG A 391 19.38 19.17 -13.17
C ARG A 391 19.47 18.09 -12.10
N LEU A 392 19.15 16.83 -12.43
CA LEU A 392 19.28 15.70 -11.50
C LEU A 392 20.72 15.51 -11.05
N ILE A 393 21.68 15.55 -11.99
CA ILE A 393 23.11 15.47 -11.66
C ILE A 393 23.53 16.62 -10.73
N LYS A 394 23.13 17.87 -11.02
CA LYS A 394 23.42 19.02 -10.16
C LYS A 394 22.77 18.99 -8.77
N THR A 395 21.73 18.17 -8.59
CA THR A 395 21.03 18.06 -7.30
C THR A 395 21.59 16.93 -6.45
N VAL A 396 22.21 15.92 -7.09
CA VAL A 396 22.78 14.73 -6.42
C VAL A 396 24.27 14.91 -6.15
N PHE A 397 24.97 15.68 -6.97
CA PHE A 397 26.39 16.04 -6.86
C PHE A 397 26.57 17.56 -6.68
#